data_17afc7e74b311f2d1575e18240a84d33
#
_entry.id   17afc7e74b311f2d1575e18240a84d33
#
_cell.length_a   1.000
_cell.length_b   1.000
_cell.length_c   1.000
_cell.angle_alpha   90.00
_cell.angle_beta   90.00
_cell.angle_gamma   90.00
#
_symmetry.space_group_name_H-M   'P 1'
#
loop_
_entity.id
_entity.type
_entity.pdbx_description
1 polymer ?
#
loop_
_entity_poly.entity_id
_entity_poly.type
_entity_poly.pdbx_seq_one_letter_code
_entity_poly.pdbx_strand_id
1 'polypeptide(L)'
;KARFVELFGNPLDGTAKYPIHQVGEVANSVDPQPSHRTPPVEEGGIPYVSIKDCDYKTGKIDFEGARKVSLKVLEEHMNRYTLHDGDFVVGKIGTIGNPVFVPARNDYTLSANVVLVQPNSELVNPYFLKYSFESDFVERQFAEAKNSTSQAAFGIQKVRTVEVMNPDLDVQREFEIFVKQVNKSKVKVQKALDETQKLFDSLMQQYFG
;
A
#
# COMPACT_ATOMS: atom_id res chain seq x y z
N LYS A 1 1.66 7.17 12.51
CA LYS A 1 2.25 8.48 12.16
C LYS A 1 3.07 9.06 13.32
N ALA A 2 2.52 9.31 14.53
CA ALA A 2 3.24 9.97 15.64
C ALA A 2 4.60 9.31 15.94
N ARG A 3 4.64 7.99 16.09
CA ARG A 3 5.91 7.27 16.36
C ARG A 3 6.91 7.38 15.21
N PHE A 4 6.45 7.45 13.97
CA PHE A 4 7.32 7.65 12.80
C PHE A 4 8.01 9.02 12.88
N VAL A 5 7.25 10.08 13.15
CA VAL A 5 7.79 11.44 13.31
C VAL A 5 8.75 11.53 14.51
N GLU A 6 8.41 10.91 15.63
CA GLU A 6 9.28 10.87 16.82
C GLU A 6 10.65 10.23 16.52
N LEU A 7 10.66 9.14 15.77
CA LEU A 7 11.89 8.40 15.42
C LEU A 7 12.69 9.10 14.33
N PHE A 8 12.03 9.56 13.27
CA PHE A 8 12.69 10.02 12.06
C PHE A 8 12.67 11.53 11.85
N GLY A 9 11.83 12.26 12.59
CA GLY A 9 11.57 13.68 12.35
C GLY A 9 10.59 13.91 11.21
N ASN A 10 10.44 15.16 10.80
CA ASN A 10 9.57 15.56 9.70
C ASN A 10 10.28 16.60 8.83
N PRO A 11 10.52 16.34 7.54
CA PRO A 11 11.13 17.32 6.64
C PRO A 11 10.32 18.62 6.50
N LEU A 12 9.00 18.59 6.74
CA LEU A 12 8.14 19.77 6.61
C LEU A 12 8.38 20.85 7.65
N ASP A 13 8.87 20.48 8.83
CA ASP A 13 9.16 21.41 9.93
C ASP A 13 10.66 21.55 10.23
N GLY A 14 11.51 20.96 9.38
CA GLY A 14 12.96 21.01 9.52
C GLY A 14 13.54 20.06 10.56
N THR A 15 12.75 19.15 11.13
CA THR A 15 13.20 18.18 12.14
C THR A 15 13.67 16.85 11.55
N ALA A 16 13.79 16.74 10.22
CA ALA A 16 14.29 15.53 9.54
C ALA A 16 15.68 15.14 10.12
N LYS A 17 15.81 13.87 10.50
CA LYS A 17 17.03 13.35 11.13
C LYS A 17 17.94 12.59 10.16
N TYR A 18 17.45 12.31 8.95
CA TYR A 18 18.12 11.43 7.99
C TYR A 18 18.10 12.02 6.58
N PRO A 19 19.03 11.60 5.71
CA PRO A 19 19.07 12.03 4.32
C PRO A 19 17.74 11.77 3.59
N ILE A 20 17.44 12.61 2.63
CA ILE A 20 16.27 12.48 1.76
C ILE A 20 16.74 11.89 0.42
N HIS A 21 16.01 10.87 -0.04
CA HIS A 21 16.22 10.20 -1.31
C HIS A 21 14.93 10.17 -2.11
N GLN A 22 15.03 10.07 -3.43
CA GLN A 22 13.86 9.81 -4.26
C GLN A 22 13.51 8.32 -4.21
N VAL A 23 12.23 7.99 -4.26
CA VAL A 23 11.76 6.59 -4.28
C VAL A 23 12.41 5.80 -5.41
N GLY A 24 12.63 6.42 -6.58
CA GLY A 24 13.29 5.76 -7.71
C GLY A 24 14.75 5.35 -7.47
N GLU A 25 15.40 5.86 -6.42
CA GLU A 25 16.75 5.47 -6.02
C GLU A 25 16.77 4.20 -5.17
N VAL A 26 15.68 3.91 -4.46
CA VAL A 26 15.60 2.82 -3.48
C VAL A 26 14.55 1.75 -3.81
N ALA A 27 13.69 2.00 -4.80
CA ALA A 27 12.64 1.08 -5.23
C ALA A 27 12.37 1.17 -6.73
N ASN A 28 11.96 0.07 -7.32
CA ASN A 28 11.41 0.07 -8.67
C ASN A 28 9.92 0.43 -8.62
N SER A 29 9.44 1.16 -9.63
CA SER A 29 8.04 1.49 -9.80
C SER A 29 7.56 0.95 -11.15
N VAL A 30 6.49 0.15 -11.13
CA VAL A 30 5.94 -0.54 -12.30
C VAL A 30 4.51 -0.08 -12.58
N ASP A 31 4.19 0.17 -13.84
CA ASP A 31 2.80 0.27 -14.32
C ASP A 31 2.32 -1.14 -14.70
N PRO A 32 1.39 -1.72 -13.95
CA PRO A 32 0.92 -3.07 -14.25
C PRO A 32 0.22 -3.17 -15.62
N GLN A 33 -0.47 -2.09 -16.05
CA GLN A 33 -1.28 -2.03 -17.25
C GLN A 33 -1.01 -0.76 -18.07
N PRO A 34 0.12 -0.65 -18.79
CA PRO A 34 0.51 0.58 -19.51
C PRO A 34 -0.41 0.98 -20.65
N SER A 35 -1.17 0.03 -21.21
CA SER A 35 -2.16 0.34 -22.23
C SER A 35 -3.31 1.20 -21.71
N HIS A 36 -3.46 1.29 -20.38
CA HIS A 36 -4.58 1.95 -19.67
C HIS A 36 -5.97 1.46 -20.12
N ARG A 37 -6.05 0.41 -20.90
CA ARG A 37 -7.30 -0.21 -21.33
C ARG A 37 -7.72 -1.23 -20.27
N THR A 38 -8.93 -1.07 -19.75
CA THR A 38 -9.51 -2.04 -18.82
C THR A 38 -9.86 -3.33 -19.59
N PRO A 39 -9.29 -4.49 -19.23
CA PRO A 39 -9.61 -5.75 -19.91
C PRO A 39 -11.10 -6.09 -19.75
N PRO A 40 -11.69 -6.88 -20.69
CA PRO A 40 -13.05 -7.40 -20.55
C PRO A 40 -13.24 -8.18 -19.24
N VAL A 41 -14.48 -8.23 -18.76
CA VAL A 41 -14.83 -9.10 -17.62
C VAL A 41 -14.90 -10.54 -18.13
N GLU A 42 -14.35 -11.47 -17.33
CA GLU A 42 -14.47 -12.91 -17.57
C GLU A 42 -15.03 -13.58 -16.32
N GLU A 43 -16.16 -14.25 -16.42
CA GLU A 43 -16.79 -14.95 -15.32
C GLU A 43 -15.90 -16.13 -14.87
N GLY A 44 -15.67 -16.27 -13.56
CA GLY A 44 -14.76 -17.28 -13.04
C GLY A 44 -13.27 -17.02 -13.31
N GLY A 45 -12.93 -15.86 -13.91
CA GLY A 45 -11.58 -15.48 -14.25
C GLY A 45 -10.70 -15.08 -13.06
N ILE A 46 -9.56 -14.48 -13.38
CA ILE A 46 -8.51 -14.07 -12.43
C ILE A 46 -8.84 -12.71 -11.79
N PRO A 47 -8.67 -12.51 -10.47
CA PRO A 47 -8.85 -11.21 -9.84
C PRO A 47 -7.92 -10.12 -10.42
N TYR A 48 -8.50 -8.99 -10.82
CA TYR A 48 -7.83 -7.81 -11.37
C TYR A 48 -7.95 -6.67 -10.35
N VAL A 49 -7.01 -6.65 -9.40
CA VAL A 49 -7.06 -5.82 -8.20
C VAL A 49 -6.80 -4.36 -8.53
N SER A 50 -7.69 -3.50 -8.10
CA SER A 50 -7.61 -2.05 -8.18
C SER A 50 -7.50 -1.44 -6.78
N ILE A 51 -7.14 -0.18 -6.68
CA ILE A 51 -7.04 0.51 -5.39
C ILE A 51 -8.36 0.51 -4.60
N LYS A 52 -9.51 0.49 -5.28
CA LYS A 52 -10.84 0.39 -4.64
C LYS A 52 -11.08 -0.94 -3.92
N ASP A 53 -10.38 -2.00 -4.34
CA ASP A 53 -10.48 -3.33 -3.77
C ASP A 53 -9.53 -3.50 -2.57
N CYS A 54 -8.76 -2.44 -2.24
CA CYS A 54 -7.78 -2.40 -1.17
C CYS A 54 -8.28 -1.54 -0.01
N ASP A 55 -8.38 -2.11 1.18
CA ASP A 55 -8.61 -1.36 2.41
C ASP A 55 -7.26 -0.97 3.04
N TYR A 56 -6.85 0.28 2.86
CA TYR A 56 -5.58 0.78 3.38
C TYR A 56 -5.51 0.84 4.92
N LYS A 57 -6.65 0.87 5.62
CA LYS A 57 -6.70 0.91 7.09
C LYS A 57 -6.40 -0.46 7.70
N THR A 58 -6.93 -1.50 7.08
CA THR A 58 -6.76 -2.89 7.55
C THR A 58 -5.67 -3.65 6.79
N GLY A 59 -5.27 -3.15 5.62
CA GLY A 59 -4.36 -3.84 4.70
C GLY A 59 -4.99 -5.03 3.97
N LYS A 60 -6.32 -5.19 4.06
CA LYS A 60 -7.05 -6.27 3.38
C LYS A 60 -7.30 -5.94 1.92
N ILE A 61 -7.29 -6.98 1.09
CA ILE A 61 -7.63 -6.91 -0.33
C ILE A 61 -8.83 -7.82 -0.58
N ASP A 62 -9.87 -7.26 -1.20
CA ASP A 62 -11.05 -8.01 -1.61
C ASP A 62 -10.81 -8.67 -2.99
N PHE A 63 -10.24 -9.86 -2.97
CA PHE A 63 -10.01 -10.63 -4.18
C PHE A 63 -11.29 -11.19 -4.78
N GLU A 64 -12.33 -11.42 -3.97
CA GLU A 64 -13.62 -11.97 -4.43
C GLU A 64 -14.43 -10.91 -5.17
N GLY A 65 -14.56 -9.72 -4.59
CA GLY A 65 -15.26 -8.58 -5.19
C GLY A 65 -14.48 -7.89 -6.31
N ALA A 66 -13.17 -8.15 -6.45
CA ALA A 66 -12.36 -7.59 -7.53
C ALA A 66 -12.88 -8.04 -8.91
N ARG A 67 -12.77 -7.14 -9.91
CA ARG A 67 -13.05 -7.46 -11.31
C ARG A 67 -12.30 -8.73 -11.72
N LYS A 68 -12.94 -9.61 -12.48
CA LYS A 68 -12.30 -10.82 -13.02
C LYS A 68 -11.90 -10.59 -14.47
N VAL A 69 -10.71 -11.10 -14.84
CA VAL A 69 -10.15 -11.01 -16.20
C VAL A 69 -9.63 -12.37 -16.65
N SER A 70 -9.33 -12.52 -17.94
CA SER A 70 -8.83 -13.78 -18.49
C SER A 70 -7.44 -14.15 -17.98
N LEU A 71 -7.12 -15.44 -17.98
CA LEU A 71 -5.80 -15.97 -17.68
C LEU A 71 -4.71 -15.32 -18.57
N LYS A 72 -5.06 -15.03 -19.84
CA LYS A 72 -4.15 -14.36 -20.76
C LYS A 72 -3.66 -13.01 -20.23
N VAL A 73 -4.52 -12.23 -19.58
CA VAL A 73 -4.14 -10.95 -18.96
C VAL A 73 -3.13 -11.18 -17.83
N LEU A 74 -3.33 -12.22 -17.01
CA LEU A 74 -2.38 -12.59 -15.98
C LEU A 74 -1.01 -12.96 -16.58
N GLU A 75 -0.98 -13.80 -17.60
CA GLU A 75 0.24 -14.22 -18.29
C GLU A 75 0.99 -13.03 -18.90
N GLU A 76 0.28 -12.12 -19.58
CA GLU A 76 0.85 -10.88 -20.10
C GLU A 76 1.49 -10.01 -18.98
N HIS A 77 0.84 -9.94 -17.82
CA HIS A 77 1.35 -9.19 -16.66
C HIS A 77 2.55 -9.88 -15.99
N MET A 78 2.53 -11.22 -15.88
CA MET A 78 3.67 -11.98 -15.34
C MET A 78 4.94 -11.84 -16.18
N ASN A 79 4.83 -11.58 -17.46
CA ASN A 79 5.96 -11.24 -18.33
C ASN A 79 6.52 -9.83 -18.09
N ARG A 80 5.82 -8.98 -17.35
CA ARG A 80 6.19 -7.59 -17.07
C ARG A 80 6.72 -7.39 -15.66
N TYR A 81 6.15 -8.06 -14.68
CA TYR A 81 6.54 -7.98 -13.29
C TYR A 81 6.24 -9.30 -12.56
N THR A 82 7.02 -9.55 -11.54
CA THR A 82 6.78 -10.60 -10.55
C THR A 82 6.54 -9.92 -9.22
N LEU A 83 5.56 -10.40 -8.46
CA LEU A 83 5.29 -9.90 -7.11
C LEU A 83 6.21 -10.58 -6.10
N HIS A 84 6.76 -9.79 -5.17
CA HIS A 84 7.65 -10.24 -4.10
C HIS A 84 7.09 -9.83 -2.74
N ASP A 85 7.54 -10.52 -1.70
CA ASP A 85 7.21 -10.13 -0.33
C ASP A 85 7.75 -8.73 -0.03
N GLY A 86 6.87 -7.86 0.47
CA GLY A 86 7.20 -6.46 0.72
C GLY A 86 6.84 -5.51 -0.41
N ASP A 87 6.40 -6.01 -1.56
CA ASP A 87 5.81 -5.17 -2.61
C ASP A 87 4.51 -4.54 -2.12
N PHE A 88 4.26 -3.31 -2.54
CA PHE A 88 3.02 -2.62 -2.23
C PHE A 88 2.51 -1.79 -3.42
N VAL A 89 1.23 -1.51 -3.42
CA VAL A 89 0.61 -0.65 -4.42
C VAL A 89 0.23 0.69 -3.84
N VAL A 90 0.24 1.71 -4.67
CA VAL A 90 -0.32 3.05 -4.39
C VAL A 90 -1.35 3.41 -5.43
N GLY A 91 -2.41 4.11 -5.03
CA GLY A 91 -3.46 4.57 -5.94
C GLY A 91 -2.92 5.59 -6.94
N LYS A 92 -3.27 5.40 -8.21
CA LYS A 92 -2.90 6.24 -9.35
C LYS A 92 -4.03 7.19 -9.76
N ILE A 93 -5.28 6.75 -9.57
CA ILE A 93 -6.49 7.46 -9.97
C ILE A 93 -7.51 7.37 -8.83
N GLY A 94 -8.22 8.46 -8.57
CA GLY A 94 -9.22 8.54 -7.49
C GLY A 94 -8.56 8.69 -6.12
N THR A 95 -8.36 7.61 -5.41
CA THR A 95 -7.61 7.58 -4.15
C THR A 95 -6.11 7.53 -4.47
N ILE A 96 -5.47 8.68 -4.53
CA ILE A 96 -4.02 8.80 -4.78
C ILE A 96 -3.27 8.55 -3.47
N GLY A 97 -2.17 7.82 -3.55
CA GLY A 97 -1.42 7.40 -2.37
C GLY A 97 -2.01 6.14 -1.72
N ASN A 98 -2.13 6.14 -0.39
CA ASN A 98 -2.66 5.02 0.40
C ASN A 98 -1.99 3.68 0.09
N PRO A 99 -0.75 3.46 0.56
CA PRO A 99 0.01 2.27 0.24
C PRO A 99 -0.58 1.02 0.89
N VAL A 100 -0.76 -0.04 0.12
CA VAL A 100 -1.23 -1.35 0.60
C VAL A 100 -0.29 -2.44 0.14
N PHE A 101 0.24 -3.25 1.06
CA PHE A 101 1.04 -4.42 0.71
C PHE A 101 0.23 -5.39 -0.14
N VAL A 102 0.88 -5.97 -1.15
CA VAL A 102 0.30 -7.00 -1.98
C VAL A 102 1.00 -8.34 -1.74
N PRO A 103 0.24 -9.46 -1.63
CA PRO A 103 0.86 -10.75 -1.40
C PRO A 103 1.63 -11.25 -2.62
N ALA A 104 2.76 -11.90 -2.41
CA ALA A 104 3.56 -12.53 -3.46
C ALA A 104 2.90 -13.83 -3.95
N ARG A 105 1.81 -13.70 -4.72
CA ARG A 105 1.04 -14.80 -5.31
C ARG A 105 0.90 -14.60 -6.82
N ASN A 106 0.58 -15.66 -7.53
CA ASN A 106 0.42 -15.69 -9.00
C ASN A 106 -1.02 -16.01 -9.47
N ASP A 107 -2.01 -15.86 -8.58
CA ASP A 107 -3.42 -16.15 -8.83
C ASP A 107 -4.29 -14.89 -8.96
N TYR A 108 -3.66 -13.72 -9.07
CA TYR A 108 -4.29 -12.43 -9.30
C TYR A 108 -3.34 -11.49 -10.05
N THR A 109 -3.85 -10.38 -10.54
CA THR A 109 -3.05 -9.34 -11.16
C THR A 109 -3.55 -7.93 -10.81
N LEU A 110 -2.78 -6.91 -11.17
CA LEU A 110 -2.99 -5.52 -10.76
C LEU A 110 -3.56 -4.68 -11.91
N SER A 111 -4.43 -3.74 -11.57
CA SER A 111 -5.10 -2.88 -12.54
C SER A 111 -4.26 -1.65 -12.94
N ALA A 112 -4.70 -0.95 -14.01
CA ALA A 112 -4.14 0.32 -14.44
C ALA A 112 -4.29 1.46 -13.41
N ASN A 113 -5.11 1.27 -12.36
CA ASN A 113 -5.39 2.30 -11.36
C ASN A 113 -4.42 2.32 -10.19
N VAL A 114 -3.40 1.47 -10.23
CA VAL A 114 -2.34 1.41 -9.22
C VAL A 114 -0.95 1.54 -9.86
N VAL A 115 0.02 1.98 -9.07
CA VAL A 115 1.45 1.81 -9.32
C VAL A 115 1.94 0.75 -8.35
N LEU A 116 2.62 -0.25 -8.84
CA LEU A 116 3.34 -1.23 -8.04
C LEU A 116 4.70 -0.64 -7.64
N VAL A 117 4.99 -0.61 -6.35
CA VAL A 117 6.28 -0.22 -5.79
C VAL A 117 6.97 -1.46 -5.26
N GLN A 118 8.17 -1.72 -5.75
CA GLN A 118 9.01 -2.87 -5.42
C GLN A 118 10.29 -2.37 -4.74
N PRO A 119 10.34 -2.38 -3.39
CA PRO A 119 11.51 -1.93 -2.64
C PRO A 119 12.75 -2.79 -2.95
N ASN A 120 13.90 -2.15 -3.14
CA ASN A 120 15.18 -2.86 -3.14
C ASN A 120 15.60 -3.11 -1.68
N SER A 121 15.48 -4.35 -1.21
CA SER A 121 15.75 -4.73 0.17
C SER A 121 17.20 -4.53 0.64
N GLU A 122 18.12 -4.31 -0.29
CA GLU A 122 19.53 -3.93 0.01
C GLU A 122 19.66 -2.44 0.35
N LEU A 123 18.68 -1.60 -0.06
CA LEU A 123 18.72 -0.15 0.08
C LEU A 123 17.63 0.39 1.02
N VAL A 124 16.48 -0.27 1.07
CA VAL A 124 15.34 0.19 1.88
C VAL A 124 14.53 -0.99 2.42
N ASN A 125 14.12 -0.89 3.67
CA ASN A 125 13.19 -1.85 4.25
C ASN A 125 11.77 -1.63 3.72
N PRO A 126 11.05 -2.65 3.23
CA PRO A 126 9.72 -2.51 2.65
C PRO A 126 8.68 -1.90 3.61
N TYR A 127 8.70 -2.28 4.89
CA TYR A 127 7.82 -1.71 5.91
C TYR A 127 8.12 -0.23 6.14
N PHE A 128 9.40 0.12 6.26
CA PHE A 128 9.81 1.51 6.41
C PHE A 128 9.33 2.35 5.22
N LEU A 129 9.61 1.91 3.98
CA LEU A 129 9.21 2.63 2.78
C LEU A 129 7.68 2.78 2.69
N LYS A 130 6.93 1.70 2.90
CA LYS A 130 5.46 1.73 2.90
C LYS A 130 4.92 2.74 3.92
N TYR A 131 5.45 2.78 5.14
CA TYR A 131 5.03 3.76 6.16
C TYR A 131 5.54 5.17 5.90
N SER A 132 6.65 5.35 5.16
CA SER A 132 7.07 6.67 4.65
C SER A 132 6.01 7.26 3.72
N PHE A 133 5.35 6.44 2.90
CA PHE A 133 4.23 6.87 2.04
C PHE A 133 2.98 7.30 2.83
N GLU A 134 2.84 6.91 4.09
CA GLU A 134 1.78 7.38 5.00
C GLU A 134 2.18 8.63 5.80
N SER A 135 3.40 9.15 5.65
CA SER A 135 3.85 10.35 6.35
C SER A 135 3.22 11.62 5.75
N ASP A 136 3.05 12.64 6.58
CA ASP A 136 2.53 13.94 6.12
C ASP A 136 3.44 14.56 5.06
N PHE A 137 4.74 14.28 5.11
CA PHE A 137 5.71 14.73 4.11
C PHE A 137 5.42 14.18 2.72
N VAL A 138 5.14 12.88 2.60
CA VAL A 138 4.79 12.26 1.31
C VAL A 138 3.36 12.58 0.90
N GLU A 139 2.40 12.58 1.84
CA GLU A 139 1.01 12.99 1.55
C GLU A 139 0.94 14.39 0.95
N ARG A 140 1.76 15.34 1.45
CA ARG A 140 1.84 16.69 0.88
C ARG A 140 2.36 16.70 -0.55
N GLN A 141 3.41 15.93 -0.86
CA GLN A 141 3.94 15.80 -2.23
C GLN A 141 2.88 15.26 -3.19
N PHE A 142 2.05 14.30 -2.74
CA PHE A 142 0.92 13.80 -3.52
C PHE A 142 -0.16 14.86 -3.73
N ALA A 143 -0.50 15.63 -2.69
CA ALA A 143 -1.48 16.70 -2.78
C ALA A 143 -1.03 17.83 -3.74
N GLU A 144 0.24 18.23 -3.68
CA GLU A 144 0.83 19.22 -4.57
C GLU A 144 0.84 18.74 -6.03
N ALA A 145 1.20 17.47 -6.26
CA ALA A 145 1.18 16.88 -7.59
C ALA A 145 -0.24 16.80 -8.18
N LYS A 146 -1.26 16.55 -7.35
CA LYS A 146 -2.66 16.54 -7.76
C LYS A 146 -3.14 17.92 -8.19
N ASN A 147 -2.70 18.98 -7.52
CA ASN A 147 -3.13 20.36 -7.77
C ASN A 147 -2.41 20.99 -8.98
N SER A 148 -1.23 20.50 -9.36
CA SER A 148 -0.40 21.08 -10.42
C SER A 148 -0.79 20.68 -11.84
N THR A 149 -1.74 19.75 -12.00
CA THR A 149 -2.10 19.22 -13.33
C THR A 149 -3.61 19.07 -13.47
N SER A 150 -4.18 19.68 -14.49
CA SER A 150 -5.61 19.69 -14.78
C SER A 150 -6.24 18.33 -15.13
N GLN A 151 -5.46 17.25 -15.28
CA GLN A 151 -5.94 15.88 -15.57
C GLN A 151 -4.89 14.78 -15.30
N ALA A 152 -3.93 14.96 -14.42
CA ALA A 152 -2.87 13.98 -14.32
C ALA A 152 -3.29 12.77 -13.48
N ALA A 153 -3.39 11.65 -14.15
CA ALA A 153 -3.13 10.38 -13.52
C ALA A 153 -1.76 10.46 -12.81
N PHE A 154 -1.71 10.11 -11.52
CA PHE A 154 -0.47 10.05 -10.76
C PHE A 154 0.39 8.90 -11.30
N GLY A 155 1.19 9.20 -12.33
CA GLY A 155 1.93 8.19 -13.08
C GLY A 155 3.20 7.72 -12.36
N ILE A 156 3.84 6.69 -12.91
CA ILE A 156 5.08 6.10 -12.42
C ILE A 156 6.16 7.15 -12.15
N GLN A 157 6.32 8.13 -13.05
CA GLN A 157 7.36 9.16 -12.92
C GLN A 157 7.18 9.97 -11.63
N LYS A 158 5.94 10.28 -11.27
CA LYS A 158 5.64 10.99 -10.02
C LYS A 158 5.97 10.15 -8.79
N VAL A 159 5.67 8.84 -8.82
CA VAL A 159 6.05 7.94 -7.72
C VAL A 159 7.57 7.87 -7.57
N ARG A 160 8.31 7.80 -8.68
CA ARG A 160 9.79 7.76 -8.66
C ARG A 160 10.42 9.02 -8.07
N THR A 161 9.82 10.18 -8.29
CA THR A 161 10.32 11.47 -7.79
C THR A 161 9.81 11.84 -6.41
N VAL A 162 8.98 11.01 -5.78
CA VAL A 162 8.58 11.21 -4.37
C VAL A 162 9.81 11.12 -3.48
N GLU A 163 9.96 12.09 -2.62
CA GLU A 163 11.05 12.16 -1.65
C GLU A 163 10.66 11.48 -0.34
N VAL A 164 11.57 10.67 0.18
CA VAL A 164 11.45 9.96 1.45
C VAL A 164 12.73 10.11 2.25
N MET A 165 12.65 10.11 3.57
CA MET A 165 13.85 9.93 4.40
C MET A 165 14.36 8.50 4.22
N ASN A 166 15.67 8.31 4.23
CA ASN A 166 16.30 6.99 4.12
C ASN A 166 17.39 6.80 5.18
N PRO A 167 17.01 6.43 6.42
CA PRO A 167 17.96 6.08 7.47
C PRO A 167 18.69 4.77 7.14
N ASP A 168 19.74 4.45 7.90
CA ASP A 168 20.43 3.17 7.79
C ASP A 168 19.47 1.99 7.97
N LEU A 169 19.72 0.88 7.25
CA LEU A 169 18.84 -0.29 7.25
C LEU A 169 18.55 -0.87 8.62
N ASP A 170 19.49 -0.79 9.56
CA ASP A 170 19.28 -1.32 10.92
C ASP A 170 18.20 -0.51 11.66
N VAL A 171 18.21 0.81 11.52
CA VAL A 171 17.17 1.69 12.08
C VAL A 171 15.81 1.43 11.44
N GLN A 172 15.78 1.18 10.12
CA GLN A 172 14.56 0.80 9.41
C GLN A 172 14.02 -0.56 9.88
N ARG A 173 14.89 -1.54 10.15
CA ARG A 173 14.52 -2.87 10.69
C ARG A 173 13.95 -2.78 12.11
N GLU A 174 14.51 -1.94 12.95
CA GLU A 174 13.94 -1.69 14.29
C GLU A 174 12.51 -1.14 14.20
N PHE A 175 12.27 -0.22 13.27
CA PHE A 175 10.93 0.29 13.00
C PHE A 175 9.99 -0.80 12.48
N GLU A 176 10.43 -1.68 11.59
CA GLU A 176 9.65 -2.84 11.13
C GLU A 176 9.23 -3.73 12.29
N ILE A 177 10.17 -4.06 13.20
CA ILE A 177 9.88 -4.89 14.39
C ILE A 177 8.78 -4.22 15.23
N PHE A 178 8.92 -2.93 15.50
CA PHE A 178 7.91 -2.15 16.21
C PHE A 178 6.54 -2.22 15.52
N VAL A 179 6.48 -1.99 14.21
CA VAL A 179 5.23 -2.03 13.43
C VAL A 179 4.58 -3.41 13.49
N LYS A 180 5.36 -4.48 13.32
CA LYS A 180 4.86 -5.86 13.41
C LYS A 180 4.27 -6.16 14.79
N GLN A 181 4.91 -5.69 15.87
CA GLN A 181 4.39 -5.85 17.24
C GLN A 181 3.08 -5.09 17.44
N VAL A 182 3.00 -3.85 16.96
CA VAL A 182 1.76 -3.04 17.04
C VAL A 182 0.62 -3.71 16.26
N ASN A 183 0.89 -4.20 15.05
CA ASN A 183 -0.13 -4.86 14.23
C ASN A 183 -0.61 -6.17 14.89
N LYS A 184 0.30 -6.97 15.45
CA LYS A 184 -0.06 -8.18 16.23
C LYS A 184 -0.94 -7.84 17.44
N SER A 185 -0.65 -6.76 18.13
CA SER A 185 -1.45 -6.29 19.27
C SER A 185 -2.83 -5.81 18.83
N LYS A 186 -2.92 -5.04 17.73
CA LYS A 186 -4.20 -4.60 17.16
C LYS A 186 -5.12 -5.78 16.81
N VAL A 187 -4.58 -6.82 16.18
CA VAL A 187 -5.35 -8.03 15.83
C VAL A 187 -5.91 -8.72 17.08
N LYS A 188 -5.10 -8.83 18.15
CA LYS A 188 -5.55 -9.42 19.42
C LYS A 188 -6.66 -8.61 20.08
N VAL A 189 -6.50 -7.27 20.10
CA VAL A 189 -7.51 -6.36 20.69
C VAL A 189 -8.80 -6.42 19.89
N GLN A 190 -8.72 -6.40 18.54
CA GLN A 190 -9.91 -6.51 17.69
C GLN A 190 -10.67 -7.82 17.93
N LYS A 191 -9.94 -8.94 18.01
CA LYS A 191 -10.55 -10.24 18.30
C LYS A 191 -11.27 -10.25 19.65
N ALA A 192 -10.65 -9.70 20.70
CA ALA A 192 -11.27 -9.59 22.02
C ALA A 192 -12.53 -8.70 22.01
N LEU A 193 -12.48 -7.59 21.24
CA LEU A 193 -13.63 -6.70 21.05
C LEU A 193 -14.79 -7.43 20.36
N ASP A 194 -14.50 -8.16 19.28
CA ASP A 194 -15.51 -8.91 18.52
C ASP A 194 -16.16 -10.02 19.39
N GLU A 195 -15.36 -10.71 20.22
CA GLU A 195 -15.86 -11.72 21.16
C GLU A 195 -16.75 -11.08 22.25
N THR A 196 -16.34 -9.93 22.78
CA THR A 196 -17.11 -9.17 23.78
C THR A 196 -18.43 -8.69 23.19
N GLN A 197 -18.42 -8.18 21.95
CA GLN A 197 -19.65 -7.74 21.26
C GLN A 197 -20.62 -8.89 21.07
N LYS A 198 -20.15 -10.06 20.63
CA LYS A 198 -21.00 -11.25 20.49
C LYS A 198 -21.64 -11.69 21.81
N LEU A 199 -20.87 -11.64 22.90
CA LEU A 199 -21.38 -11.95 24.23
C LEU A 199 -22.46 -10.94 24.66
N PHE A 200 -22.19 -9.65 24.45
CA PHE A 200 -23.16 -8.59 24.73
C PHE A 200 -24.49 -8.80 23.96
N ASP A 201 -24.39 -9.03 22.63
CA ASP A 201 -25.54 -9.25 21.77
C ASP A 201 -26.37 -10.49 22.23
N SER A 202 -25.68 -11.57 22.60
CA SER A 202 -26.32 -12.77 23.14
C SER A 202 -27.07 -12.52 24.47
N LEU A 203 -26.46 -11.76 25.39
CA LEU A 203 -27.09 -11.39 26.66
C LEU A 203 -28.28 -10.44 26.42
N MET A 204 -28.18 -9.49 25.53
CA MET A 204 -29.28 -8.60 25.16
C MET A 204 -30.44 -9.38 24.60
N GLN A 205 -30.19 -10.35 23.73
CA GLN A 205 -31.26 -11.22 23.19
C GLN A 205 -31.89 -12.11 24.28
N GLN A 206 -31.11 -12.59 25.22
CA GLN A 206 -31.60 -13.45 26.32
C GLN A 206 -32.50 -12.69 27.33
N TYR A 207 -32.16 -11.42 27.63
CA TYR A 207 -32.83 -10.67 28.70
C TYR A 207 -33.87 -9.65 28.21
N PHE A 208 -33.78 -9.24 26.92
CA PHE A 208 -34.64 -8.17 26.38
C PHE A 208 -35.29 -8.54 25.03
N GLY A 209 -34.98 -9.68 24.44
CA GLY A 209 -35.63 -10.25 23.26
C GLY A 209 -36.63 -11.30 23.65
#